data_203eac53fc94b4e1cb755585ad6db9ce
#
_entry.id   203eac53fc94b4e1cb755585ad6db9ce
#
_cell.length_a   1.000
_cell.length_b   1.000
_cell.length_c   1.000
_cell.angle_alpha   90.00
_cell.angle_beta   90.00
_cell.angle_gamma   90.00
#
_symmetry.space_group_name_H-M   'P 1'
#
loop_
_entity.id
_entity.type
_entity.pdbx_description
1 polymer ?
#
loop_
_entity_poly.entity_id
_entity_poly.type
_entity_poly.pdbx_seq_one_letter_code
_entity_poly.pdbx_strand_id
1 'polypeptide(L)'
;MVAPLYVRAEATARRLIDKYGKSAQLVRQDRSGPPHAPVLTPVAQDCTVADIGYSITNRAATHILAGDKVGLMSTAVAVEPAMSDILRIDGTDYRFVDLQPLNPGGLVLLYEYVCRR
;
A
#
# COMPACT_ATOMS: atom_id res chain seq x y z
N MET A 1 -0.68 1.37 24.96
CA MET A 1 -2.13 1.28 24.69
C MET A 1 -2.53 2.31 23.65
N VAL A 2 -3.29 1.90 22.66
CA VAL A 2 -3.79 2.80 21.63
C VAL A 2 -5.09 3.46 22.11
N ALA A 3 -5.21 4.77 21.94
CA ALA A 3 -6.43 5.49 22.33
C ALA A 3 -7.64 5.04 21.51
N PRO A 4 -8.85 4.96 22.09
CA PRO A 4 -10.06 4.57 21.36
C PRO A 4 -10.35 5.43 20.12
N LEU A 5 -9.93 6.70 20.14
CA LEU A 5 -10.05 7.59 18.98
C LEU A 5 -9.34 7.02 17.75
N TYR A 6 -8.14 6.50 17.92
CA TYR A 6 -7.36 5.94 16.79
C TYR A 6 -7.95 4.63 16.29
N VAL A 7 -8.50 3.80 17.16
CA VAL A 7 -9.18 2.57 16.75
C VAL A 7 -10.40 2.91 15.88
N ARG A 8 -11.17 3.92 16.27
CA ARG A 8 -12.31 4.39 15.47
C ARG A 8 -11.87 5.04 14.17
N ALA A 9 -10.76 5.79 14.20
CA ALA A 9 -10.21 6.42 12.99
C ALA A 9 -9.75 5.37 11.98
N GLU A 10 -9.12 4.28 12.44
CA GLU A 10 -8.74 3.19 11.55
C GLU A 10 -9.96 2.54 10.91
N ALA A 11 -10.99 2.24 11.69
CA ALA A 11 -12.23 1.66 11.18
C ALA A 11 -12.90 2.57 10.15
N THR A 12 -12.88 3.87 10.38
CA THR A 12 -13.40 4.87 9.44
C THR A 12 -12.57 4.91 8.17
N ALA A 13 -11.25 4.88 8.28
CA ALA A 13 -10.35 4.87 7.13
C ALA A 13 -10.59 3.62 6.25
N ARG A 14 -10.70 2.43 6.86
CA ARG A 14 -11.02 1.20 6.15
C ARG A 14 -12.33 1.32 5.39
N ARG A 15 -13.36 1.82 6.05
CA ARG A 15 -14.69 1.95 5.46
C ARG A 15 -14.68 2.90 4.27
N LEU A 16 -14.00 4.04 4.39
CA LEU A 16 -13.94 5.03 3.31
C LEU A 16 -13.12 4.53 2.13
N ILE A 17 -11.99 3.90 2.38
CA ILE A 17 -11.16 3.33 1.31
C ILE A 17 -11.92 2.19 0.63
N ASP A 18 -12.62 1.36 1.37
CA ASP A 18 -13.41 0.27 0.82
C ASP A 18 -14.57 0.80 -0.04
N LYS A 19 -15.21 1.88 0.40
CA LYS A 19 -16.35 2.49 -0.31
C LYS A 19 -15.94 3.20 -1.59
N TYR A 20 -14.85 3.96 -1.57
CA TYR A 20 -14.45 4.83 -2.68
C TYR A 20 -13.25 4.28 -3.46
N GLY A 21 -12.61 3.27 -2.96
CA GLY A 21 -11.47 2.64 -3.62
C GLY A 21 -11.87 1.48 -4.51
N LYS A 22 -10.86 0.70 -4.84
CA LYS A 22 -11.03 -0.49 -5.67
C LYS A 22 -10.10 -1.59 -5.19
N SER A 23 -10.40 -2.82 -5.60
CA SER A 23 -9.56 -3.97 -5.32
C SER A 23 -8.25 -3.87 -6.08
N ALA A 24 -7.18 -4.26 -5.42
CA ALA A 24 -5.85 -4.39 -5.99
C ALA A 24 -5.17 -5.61 -5.38
N GLN A 25 -3.95 -5.90 -5.79
CA GLN A 25 -3.18 -6.99 -5.23
C GLN A 25 -1.80 -6.50 -4.86
N LEU A 26 -1.32 -6.97 -3.70
CA LEU A 26 0.05 -6.77 -3.26
C LEU A 26 0.81 -8.05 -3.55
N VAL A 27 1.78 -7.99 -4.45
CA VAL A 27 2.52 -9.17 -4.89
C VAL A 27 3.90 -9.16 -4.26
N ARG A 28 4.21 -10.23 -3.55
CA ARG A 28 5.49 -10.43 -2.87
C ARG A 28 6.16 -11.68 -3.39
N GLN A 29 7.47 -11.61 -3.62
CA GLN A 29 8.26 -12.79 -3.97
C GLN A 29 8.57 -13.58 -2.70
N ASP A 30 8.05 -14.80 -2.63
CA ASP A 30 8.36 -15.72 -1.54
C ASP A 30 9.60 -16.52 -1.93
N ARG A 31 10.62 -16.50 -1.08
CA ARG A 31 11.89 -17.16 -1.34
C ARG A 31 11.92 -18.52 -0.66
N SER A 32 12.15 -19.55 -1.45
CA SER A 32 12.29 -20.93 -0.95
C SER A 32 13.46 -21.63 -1.64
N GLY A 33 13.77 -22.83 -1.20
CA GLY A 33 14.86 -23.62 -1.76
C GLY A 33 16.23 -23.30 -1.15
N PRO A 34 17.28 -23.99 -1.63
CA PRO A 34 18.61 -23.81 -1.09
C PRO A 34 19.19 -22.41 -1.40
N PRO A 35 20.10 -21.87 -0.55
CA PRO A 35 20.65 -20.52 -0.77
C PRO A 35 21.37 -20.33 -2.12
N HIS A 36 21.93 -21.40 -2.68
CA HIS A 36 22.64 -21.33 -3.97
C HIS A 36 21.73 -21.43 -5.17
N ALA A 37 20.48 -21.85 -4.97
CA ALA A 37 19.48 -21.99 -6.03
C ALA A 37 18.09 -21.63 -5.49
N PRO A 38 17.87 -20.35 -5.10
CA PRO A 38 16.60 -19.97 -4.52
C PRO A 38 15.49 -20.02 -5.56
N VAL A 39 14.33 -20.50 -5.12
CA VAL A 39 13.11 -20.46 -5.91
C VAL A 39 12.27 -19.28 -5.44
N LEU A 40 11.95 -18.38 -6.37
CA LEU A 40 11.11 -17.22 -6.08
C LEU A 40 9.70 -17.50 -6.59
N THR A 41 8.75 -17.50 -5.68
CA THR A 41 7.34 -17.73 -6.00
C THR A 41 6.55 -16.47 -5.70
N PRO A 42 5.86 -15.85 -6.67
CA PRO A 42 5.02 -14.69 -6.40
C PRO A 42 3.80 -15.12 -5.57
N VAL A 43 3.54 -14.37 -4.50
CA VAL A 43 2.36 -14.54 -3.65
C VAL A 43 1.57 -13.25 -3.71
N ALA A 44 0.32 -13.33 -4.18
CA ALA A 44 -0.57 -12.18 -4.28
C ALA A 44 -1.50 -12.15 -3.07
N GLN A 45 -1.61 -10.97 -2.45
CA GLN A 45 -2.54 -10.70 -1.36
C GLN A 45 -3.52 -9.63 -1.81
N ASP A 46 -4.80 -9.86 -1.57
CA ASP A 46 -5.81 -8.86 -1.90
C ASP A 46 -5.67 -7.64 -0.99
N CYS A 47 -5.82 -6.48 -1.57
CA CYS A 47 -5.83 -5.21 -0.85
C CYS A 47 -6.83 -4.26 -1.50
N THR A 48 -7.14 -3.19 -0.79
CA THR A 48 -8.03 -2.14 -1.30
C THR A 48 -7.27 -0.83 -1.33
N VAL A 49 -7.32 -0.15 -2.45
CA VAL A 49 -6.61 1.11 -2.67
C VAL A 49 -7.55 2.18 -3.21
N ALA A 50 -7.25 3.42 -2.90
CA ALA A 50 -7.94 4.58 -3.46
C ALA A 50 -6.91 5.48 -4.13
N ASP A 51 -6.98 5.59 -5.46
CA ASP A 51 -6.11 6.49 -6.22
C ASP A 51 -6.65 7.92 -6.06
N ILE A 52 -5.81 8.84 -5.59
CA ILE A 52 -6.25 10.21 -5.30
C ILE A 52 -5.44 11.28 -6.04
N GLY A 53 -4.48 10.89 -6.86
CA GLY A 53 -3.72 11.82 -7.68
C GLY A 53 -2.69 12.63 -6.91
N TYR A 54 -2.27 13.75 -7.50
CA TYR A 54 -1.12 14.51 -6.98
C TYR A 54 -1.43 15.43 -5.81
N SER A 55 -2.69 15.70 -5.55
CA SER A 55 -3.09 16.80 -4.65
C SER A 55 -2.72 16.60 -3.19
N ILE A 56 -2.45 15.39 -2.76
CA ILE A 56 -2.13 15.10 -1.34
C ILE A 56 -0.63 15.11 -1.04
N THR A 57 0.23 15.29 -2.02
CA THR A 57 1.65 14.98 -1.86
C THR A 57 2.57 16.14 -2.17
N ASN A 58 2.23 17.34 -1.77
CA ASN A 58 3.13 18.48 -1.91
C ASN A 58 4.51 18.20 -1.31
N ARG A 59 4.58 17.44 -0.23
CA ARG A 59 5.84 17.07 0.42
C ARG A 59 6.65 16.06 -0.38
N ALA A 60 6.00 15.27 -1.24
CA ALA A 60 6.65 14.27 -2.07
C ALA A 60 6.75 14.69 -3.53
N ALA A 61 6.44 15.92 -3.85
CA ALA A 61 6.36 16.40 -5.23
C ALA A 61 7.67 16.25 -6.00
N THR A 62 8.81 16.31 -5.32
CA THR A 62 10.13 16.15 -5.94
C THR A 62 10.40 14.72 -6.41
N HIS A 63 9.64 13.75 -5.93
CA HIS A 63 9.81 12.34 -6.26
C HIS A 63 8.76 11.82 -7.24
N ILE A 64 7.74 12.63 -7.54
CA ILE A 64 6.63 12.22 -8.38
C ILE A 64 6.92 12.59 -9.83
N LEU A 65 6.82 11.60 -10.71
CA LEU A 65 6.96 11.78 -12.14
C LEU A 65 5.61 11.64 -12.83
N ALA A 66 5.52 12.12 -14.06
CA ALA A 66 4.33 11.95 -14.87
C ALA A 66 3.99 10.45 -15.02
N GLY A 67 2.75 10.09 -14.80
CA GLY A 67 2.30 8.69 -14.87
C GLY A 67 2.38 7.94 -13.55
N ASP A 68 2.98 8.52 -12.51
CA ASP A 68 2.97 7.92 -11.19
C ASP A 68 1.55 7.92 -10.62
N LYS A 69 1.23 6.88 -9.86
CA LYS A 69 -0.02 6.81 -9.11
C LYS A 69 0.24 7.14 -7.65
N VAL A 70 -0.61 8.00 -7.11
CA VAL A 70 -0.58 8.39 -5.70
C VAL A 70 -1.91 8.00 -5.08
N GLY A 71 -1.86 7.37 -3.93
CA GLY A 71 -3.10 6.92 -3.31
C GLY A 71 -2.93 6.46 -1.87
N LEU A 72 -4.00 5.88 -1.37
CA LEU A 72 -4.11 5.35 -0.02
C LEU A 72 -4.45 3.86 -0.09
N MET A 73 -3.84 3.08 0.80
CA MET A 73 -4.11 1.64 0.94
C MET A 73 -4.71 1.38 2.30
N SER A 74 -5.76 0.57 2.34
CA SER A 74 -6.38 0.14 3.58
C SER A 74 -5.45 -0.77 4.38
N THR A 75 -5.58 -0.74 5.71
CA THR A 75 -4.91 -1.70 6.59
C THR A 75 -5.53 -3.09 6.54
N ALA A 76 -6.68 -3.27 5.85
CA ALA A 76 -7.32 -4.56 5.66
C ALA A 76 -6.58 -5.38 4.60
N VAL A 77 -5.35 -5.74 4.88
CA VAL A 77 -4.48 -6.55 4.04
C VAL A 77 -3.78 -7.59 4.93
N ALA A 78 -3.53 -8.78 4.40
CA ALA A 78 -3.02 -9.90 5.17
C ALA A 78 -1.58 -9.71 5.66
N VAL A 79 -0.79 -8.91 4.96
CA VAL A 79 0.62 -8.65 5.29
C VAL A 79 0.87 -7.16 5.27
N GLU A 80 1.84 -6.70 6.07
CA GLU A 80 2.27 -5.32 6.04
C GLU A 80 2.97 -5.03 4.71
N PRO A 81 2.54 -3.99 3.96
CA PRO A 81 3.20 -3.65 2.69
C PRO A 81 4.64 -3.26 2.90
N ALA A 82 5.50 -3.61 1.95
CA ALA A 82 6.91 -3.25 1.95
C ALA A 82 7.31 -2.63 0.63
N MET A 83 8.36 -1.82 0.63
CA MET A 83 8.85 -1.13 -0.57
C MET A 83 9.25 -2.09 -1.69
N SER A 84 9.65 -3.30 -1.34
CA SER A 84 10.03 -4.33 -2.32
C SER A 84 8.84 -5.05 -2.95
N ASP A 85 7.63 -4.85 -2.44
CA ASP A 85 6.44 -5.46 -2.99
C ASP A 85 6.03 -4.78 -4.29
N ILE A 86 5.26 -5.49 -5.10
CA ILE A 86 4.65 -4.96 -6.32
C ILE A 86 3.17 -4.71 -6.04
N LEU A 87 2.68 -3.55 -6.43
CA LEU A 87 1.26 -3.23 -6.35
C LEU A 87 0.64 -3.44 -7.73
N ARG A 88 -0.29 -4.39 -7.82
CA ARG A 88 -1.00 -4.68 -9.06
C ARG A 88 -2.37 -4.06 -9.03
N ILE A 89 -2.59 -3.10 -9.92
CA ILE A 89 -3.86 -2.37 -10.06
C ILE A 89 -4.37 -2.55 -11.48
N ASP A 90 -5.58 -3.05 -11.62
CA ASP A 90 -6.22 -3.28 -12.93
C ASP A 90 -5.33 -4.11 -13.88
N GLY A 91 -4.65 -5.11 -13.34
CA GLY A 91 -3.79 -6.00 -14.12
C GLY A 91 -2.43 -5.41 -14.49
N THR A 92 -2.12 -4.20 -14.05
CA THR A 92 -0.82 -3.55 -14.30
C THR A 92 0.01 -3.55 -13.03
N ASP A 93 1.27 -3.93 -13.16
CA ASP A 93 2.20 -3.98 -12.04
C ASP A 93 2.91 -2.65 -11.87
N TYR A 94 2.93 -2.16 -10.63
CA TYR A 94 3.61 -0.94 -10.22
C TYR A 94 4.58 -1.26 -9.10
N ARG A 95 5.73 -0.60 -9.10
CA ARG A 95 6.67 -0.64 -7.98
C ARG A 95 6.48 0.58 -7.09
N PHE A 96 6.70 0.42 -5.80
CA PHE A 96 6.60 1.54 -4.87
C PHE A 96 7.79 2.49 -5.04
N VAL A 97 7.49 3.77 -5.18
CA VAL A 97 8.45 4.86 -5.11
C VAL A 97 8.53 5.39 -3.68
N ASP A 98 7.38 5.44 -3.01
CA ASP A 98 7.27 5.81 -1.60
C ASP A 98 6.12 5.03 -0.98
N LEU A 99 6.28 4.68 0.28
CA LEU A 99 5.28 3.95 1.05
C LEU A 99 5.42 4.34 2.51
N GLN A 100 4.40 4.98 3.05
CA GLN A 100 4.44 5.46 4.43
C GLN A 100 3.17 5.09 5.19
N PRO A 101 3.32 4.45 6.35
CA PRO A 101 2.18 4.24 7.23
C PRO A 101 1.80 5.56 7.92
N LEU A 102 0.52 5.84 8.00
CA LEU A 102 0.01 6.93 8.79
C LEU A 102 -0.27 6.40 10.20
N ASN A 103 0.61 6.74 11.14
CA ASN A 103 0.59 6.20 12.50
C ASN A 103 0.74 7.32 13.53
N PRO A 104 -0.32 8.11 13.78
CA PRO A 104 -0.22 9.24 14.70
C PRO A 104 -0.20 8.87 16.18
N GLY A 105 -0.71 7.70 16.55
CA GLY A 105 -0.87 7.33 17.95
C GLY A 105 -0.56 5.87 18.28
N GLY A 106 0.33 5.22 17.53
CA GLY A 106 0.71 3.82 17.77
C GLY A 106 -0.11 2.80 17.01
N LEU A 107 -1.09 3.24 16.22
CA LEU A 107 -1.89 2.38 15.34
C LEU A 107 -1.83 2.93 13.93
N VAL A 108 -1.49 2.07 12.97
CA VAL A 108 -1.51 2.45 11.55
C VAL A 108 -2.95 2.58 11.10
N LEU A 109 -3.33 3.75 10.59
CA LEU A 109 -4.68 4.04 10.10
C LEU A 109 -4.85 3.66 8.63
N LEU A 110 -3.82 3.91 7.83
CA LEU A 110 -3.76 3.61 6.41
C LEU A 110 -2.31 3.70 5.95
N TYR A 111 -2.07 3.35 4.70
CA TYR A 111 -0.76 3.53 4.06
C TYR A 111 -0.90 4.53 2.92
N GLU A 112 -0.02 5.53 2.89
CA GLU A 112 0.11 6.43 1.75
C GLU A 112 1.15 5.86 0.80
N TYR A 113 0.87 5.83 -0.50
CA TYR A 113 1.81 5.29 -1.47
C TYR A 113 1.96 6.18 -2.69
N VAL A 114 3.15 6.12 -3.27
CA VAL A 114 3.43 6.57 -4.63
C VAL A 114 4.01 5.36 -5.37
N CYS A 115 3.45 5.00 -6.50
CA CYS A 115 3.93 3.85 -7.26
C CYS A 115 4.10 4.19 -8.74
N ARG A 116 4.94 3.40 -9.41
CA ARG A 116 5.40 3.64 -10.79
C ARG A 116 5.47 2.33 -11.54
N ARG A 117 5.08 2.36 -12.79
CA ARG A 117 5.19 1.21 -13.69
C ARG A 117 6.63 0.81 -13.94
#